data_bf9ee50ffb4b5b66d2f5be0140767331
#
_entry.id   bf9ee50ffb4b5b66d2f5be0140767331
#
_cell.length_a   1.000
_cell.length_b   1.000
_cell.length_c   1.000
_cell.angle_alpha   90.00
_cell.angle_beta   90.00
_cell.angle_gamma   90.00
#
_symmetry.space_group_name_H-M   'P 1'
#
loop_
_entity.id
_entity.type
_entity.pdbx_description
1 polymer ?
#
loop_
_entity_poly.entity_id
_entity_poly.type
_entity_poly.pdbx_seq_one_letter_code
_entity_poly.pdbx_strand_id
1 'polypeptide(L)'
;RLREQNIKEQYEERLRMKDEEIAYYKDFKARQSTKMIGESLEQHCETEFNKLRATGFQNAYFEKDNDARTGSKGDYIYKETDPDGIEFISIMFEMKNEMDETATKKKNEDFFKELDKDRREKDCEYAVLVSMLEPASELYNTGNVDVSYRYPKMYVIRPQFFIPMI
;
A
#
# COMPACT_ATOMS: atom_id res chain seq x y z
N ARG A 1 37.41 -38.42 -9.46
CA ARG A 1 36.97 -38.37 -8.06
C ARG A 1 37.02 -36.97 -7.48
N LEU A 2 38.14 -36.31 -7.60
CA LEU A 2 38.29 -34.93 -7.09
C LEU A 2 37.37 -33.93 -7.80
N ARG A 3 37.13 -34.09 -9.10
CA ARG A 3 36.20 -33.26 -9.86
C ARG A 3 34.75 -33.41 -9.43
N GLU A 4 34.32 -34.66 -9.24
CA GLU A 4 32.96 -34.95 -8.79
C GLU A 4 32.71 -34.41 -7.38
N GLN A 5 33.68 -34.54 -6.52
CA GLN A 5 33.63 -34.06 -5.16
C GLN A 5 33.57 -32.52 -5.10
N ASN A 6 34.38 -31.83 -5.92
CA ASN A 6 34.37 -30.38 -6.02
C ASN A 6 33.05 -29.86 -6.59
N ILE A 7 32.48 -30.48 -7.58
CA ILE A 7 31.20 -30.11 -8.15
C ILE A 7 30.09 -30.29 -7.11
N LYS A 8 30.11 -31.38 -6.38
CA LYS A 8 29.14 -31.66 -5.32
C LYS A 8 29.20 -30.57 -4.22
N GLU A 9 30.39 -30.22 -3.77
CA GLU A 9 30.61 -29.19 -2.79
C GLU A 9 30.12 -27.81 -3.25
N GLN A 10 30.35 -27.47 -4.52
CA GLN A 10 29.87 -26.25 -5.13
C GLN A 10 28.35 -26.21 -5.20
N TYR A 11 27.67 -27.29 -5.54
CA TYR A 11 26.22 -27.38 -5.55
C TYR A 11 25.64 -27.25 -4.14
N GLU A 12 26.23 -27.93 -3.18
CA GLU A 12 25.80 -27.87 -1.78
C GLU A 12 25.92 -26.44 -1.24
N GLU A 13 26.99 -25.74 -1.55
CA GLU A 13 27.18 -24.37 -1.15
C GLU A 13 26.17 -23.41 -1.80
N ARG A 14 25.89 -23.59 -3.10
CA ARG A 14 24.85 -22.79 -3.77
C ARG A 14 23.47 -23.00 -3.19
N LEU A 15 23.14 -24.24 -2.88
CA LEU A 15 21.86 -24.57 -2.23
C LEU A 15 21.75 -23.92 -0.86
N ARG A 16 22.82 -23.97 -0.08
CA ARG A 16 22.88 -23.32 1.22
C ARG A 16 22.67 -21.82 1.12
N MET A 17 23.35 -21.15 0.17
CA MET A 17 23.20 -19.71 -0.06
C MET A 17 21.79 -19.33 -0.47
N LYS A 18 21.15 -20.12 -1.33
CA LYS A 18 19.76 -19.91 -1.71
C LYS A 18 18.80 -20.09 -0.55
N ASP A 19 19.03 -21.12 0.28
CA ASP A 19 18.21 -21.36 1.46
C ASP A 19 18.35 -20.23 2.48
N GLU A 20 19.54 -19.68 2.67
CA GLU A 20 19.78 -18.51 3.51
C GLU A 20 19.07 -17.27 2.96
N GLU A 21 19.09 -17.05 1.65
CA GLU A 21 18.42 -15.95 0.99
C GLU A 21 16.90 -16.06 1.15
N ILE A 22 16.33 -17.24 0.94
CA ILE A 22 14.90 -17.49 1.14
C ILE A 22 14.50 -17.25 2.59
N ALA A 23 15.30 -17.73 3.55
CA ALA A 23 15.05 -17.52 4.97
C ALA A 23 15.09 -16.04 5.33
N TYR A 24 16.02 -15.27 4.76
CA TYR A 24 16.12 -13.83 4.94
C TYR A 24 14.87 -13.11 4.45
N TYR A 25 14.41 -13.41 3.24
CA TYR A 25 13.20 -12.80 2.68
C TYR A 25 11.94 -13.15 3.48
N LYS A 26 11.82 -14.39 3.92
CA LYS A 26 10.70 -14.82 4.78
C LYS A 26 10.71 -14.08 6.12
N ASP A 27 11.87 -13.95 6.74
CA ASP A 27 12.02 -13.22 8.00
C ASP A 27 11.70 -11.74 7.83
N PHE A 28 12.22 -11.12 6.79
CA PHE A 28 11.93 -9.73 6.44
C PHE A 28 10.43 -9.49 6.25
N LYS A 29 9.78 -10.35 5.49
CA LYS A 29 8.34 -10.27 5.24
C LYS A 29 7.53 -10.48 6.52
N ALA A 30 7.94 -11.43 7.37
CA ALA A 30 7.30 -11.68 8.65
C ALA A 30 7.45 -10.50 9.60
N ARG A 31 8.61 -9.85 9.64
CA ARG A 31 8.84 -8.64 10.45
C ARG A 31 7.98 -7.48 9.99
N GLN A 32 7.85 -7.26 8.69
CA GLN A 32 6.95 -6.23 8.13
C GLN A 32 5.51 -6.51 8.51
N SER A 33 5.05 -7.74 8.37
CA SER A 33 3.69 -8.14 8.74
C SER A 33 3.43 -7.97 10.24
N THR A 34 4.40 -8.32 11.09
CA THR A 34 4.30 -8.15 12.53
C THR A 34 4.23 -6.67 12.90
N LYS A 35 5.05 -5.83 12.28
CA LYS A 35 5.01 -4.38 12.48
C LYS A 35 3.66 -3.80 12.09
N MET A 36 3.10 -4.23 10.97
CA MET A 36 1.78 -3.79 10.51
C MET A 36 0.64 -4.31 11.39
N ILE A 37 0.78 -5.46 12.00
CA ILE A 37 -0.19 -6.00 12.97
C ILE A 37 -0.17 -5.18 14.26
N GLY A 38 1.01 -4.75 14.71
CA GLY A 38 1.16 -3.89 15.89
C GLY A 38 0.69 -2.46 15.70
N GLU A 39 0.63 -2.00 14.45
CA GLU A 39 0.11 -0.69 14.06
C GLU A 39 -1.09 -0.89 13.14
N SER A 40 -2.14 -0.07 13.25
CA SER A 40 -3.18 -0.06 12.23
C SER A 40 -2.56 0.37 10.90
N LEU A 41 -3.14 -0.09 9.80
CA LEU A 41 -2.65 0.28 8.46
C LEU A 41 -2.69 1.80 8.27
N GLU A 42 -3.73 2.45 8.76
CA GLU A 42 -3.87 3.91 8.73
C GLU A 42 -2.71 4.59 9.46
N GLN A 43 -2.41 4.13 10.67
CA GLN A 43 -1.35 4.68 11.49
C GLN A 43 0.02 4.46 10.84
N HIS A 44 0.22 3.30 10.24
CA HIS A 44 1.46 3.00 9.53
C HIS A 44 1.71 3.98 8.38
N CYS A 45 0.71 4.21 7.54
CA CYS A 45 0.82 5.14 6.42
C CYS A 45 1.05 6.58 6.89
N GLU A 46 0.34 7.01 7.92
CA GLU A 46 0.50 8.33 8.52
C GLU A 46 1.90 8.53 9.09
N THR A 47 2.42 7.54 9.79
CA THR A 47 3.78 7.57 10.36
C THR A 47 4.83 7.66 9.26
N GLU A 48 4.72 6.84 8.23
CA GLU A 48 5.67 6.84 7.11
C GLU A 48 5.65 8.17 6.35
N PHE A 49 4.47 8.74 6.14
CA PHE A 49 4.35 10.04 5.50
C PHE A 49 4.97 11.15 6.34
N ASN A 50 4.69 11.18 7.65
CA ASN A 50 5.19 12.21 8.55
C ASN A 50 6.71 12.22 8.65
N LYS A 51 7.36 11.05 8.53
CA LYS A 51 8.83 10.97 8.48
C LYS A 51 9.43 11.75 7.32
N LEU A 52 8.72 11.83 6.20
CA LEU A 52 9.19 12.45 4.98
C LEU A 52 8.63 13.86 4.75
N ARG A 53 7.67 14.29 5.55
CA ARG A 53 6.98 15.57 5.37
C ARG A 53 7.94 16.74 5.37
N ALA A 54 8.91 16.76 6.27
CA ALA A 54 9.86 17.85 6.42
C ALA A 54 10.87 17.94 5.28
N THR A 55 11.15 16.84 4.60
CA THR A 55 12.20 16.74 3.59
C THR A 55 11.71 16.77 2.15
N GLY A 56 10.52 16.24 1.89
CA GLY A 56 10.04 16.05 0.52
C GLY A 56 8.67 16.61 0.21
N PHE A 57 7.83 16.87 1.21
CA PHE A 57 6.43 17.20 1.01
C PHE A 57 6.01 18.42 1.84
N GLN A 58 6.78 19.50 1.73
CA GLN A 58 6.58 20.70 2.56
C GLN A 58 5.23 21.39 2.33
N ASN A 59 4.70 21.31 1.10
CA ASN A 59 3.43 21.93 0.73
C ASN A 59 2.30 20.90 0.62
N ALA A 60 2.46 19.74 1.26
CA ALA A 60 1.50 18.67 1.19
C ALA A 60 0.61 18.63 2.44
N TYR A 61 -0.68 18.37 2.19
CA TYR A 61 -1.66 18.06 3.19
C TYR A 61 -1.92 16.55 3.17
N PHE A 62 -1.81 15.89 4.31
CA PHE A 62 -2.15 14.49 4.46
C PHE A 62 -2.77 14.28 5.82
N GLU A 63 -4.09 14.17 5.87
CA GLU A 63 -4.83 14.00 7.11
C GLU A 63 -6.02 13.08 6.95
N LYS A 64 -6.45 12.54 8.07
CA LYS A 64 -7.63 11.71 8.13
C LYS A 64 -8.87 12.53 7.80
N ASP A 65 -9.75 11.97 6.97
CA ASP A 65 -11.03 12.60 6.65
C ASP A 65 -12.02 12.39 7.80
N ASN A 66 -12.20 13.40 8.59
CA ASN A 66 -13.13 13.40 9.72
C ASN A 66 -14.49 14.04 9.37
N ASP A 67 -14.66 14.52 8.14
CA ASP A 67 -15.89 15.17 7.72
C ASP A 67 -16.91 14.16 7.22
N ALA A 68 -17.89 13.85 8.05
CA ALA A 68 -18.96 12.90 7.73
C ALA A 68 -20.26 13.59 7.28
N ARG A 69 -20.24 14.89 6.95
CA ARG A 69 -21.44 15.64 6.56
C ARG A 69 -22.11 15.11 5.30
N THR A 70 -21.33 14.53 4.39
CA THR A 70 -21.82 13.94 3.15
C THR A 70 -22.25 12.49 3.30
N GLY A 71 -22.09 11.88 4.48
CA GLY A 71 -22.30 10.46 4.70
C GLY A 71 -21.17 9.57 4.19
N SER A 72 -20.17 10.16 3.57
CA SER A 72 -18.97 9.49 3.07
C SER A 72 -17.79 9.83 3.96
N LYS A 73 -17.08 8.80 4.39
CA LYS A 73 -15.90 8.93 5.23
C LYS A 73 -14.78 8.10 4.64
N GLY A 74 -13.96 8.73 3.79
CA GLY A 74 -12.70 8.15 3.38
C GLY A 74 -11.73 8.12 4.54
N ASP A 75 -10.63 7.37 4.42
CA ASP A 75 -9.67 7.29 5.51
C ASP A 75 -8.75 8.49 5.53
N TYR A 76 -8.13 8.84 4.40
CA TYR A 76 -7.19 9.95 4.32
C TYR A 76 -7.31 10.70 3.01
N ILE A 77 -6.98 12.00 3.07
CA ILE A 77 -6.91 12.87 1.89
C ILE A 77 -5.50 13.43 1.81
N TYR A 78 -4.88 13.29 0.64
CA TYR A 78 -3.61 13.92 0.30
C TYR A 78 -3.86 15.04 -0.70
N LYS A 79 -3.31 16.21 -0.42
CA LYS A 79 -3.34 17.34 -1.34
C LYS A 79 -1.98 18.00 -1.38
N GLU A 80 -1.56 18.43 -2.56
CA GLU A 80 -0.32 19.16 -2.72
C GLU A 80 -0.59 20.42 -3.53
N THR A 81 -0.06 21.54 -3.03
CA THR A 81 -0.20 22.83 -3.67
C THR A 81 1.15 23.33 -4.17
N ASP A 82 1.13 24.18 -5.22
CA ASP A 82 2.32 24.86 -5.67
C ASP A 82 2.65 26.05 -4.74
N PRO A 83 3.80 26.73 -4.93
CA PRO A 83 4.16 27.89 -4.11
C PRO A 83 3.14 29.03 -4.13
N ASP A 84 2.31 29.12 -5.17
CA ASP A 84 1.26 30.12 -5.29
C ASP A 84 -0.05 29.71 -4.63
N GLY A 85 -0.07 28.55 -3.98
CA GLY A 85 -1.25 28.03 -3.29
C GLY A 85 -2.26 27.32 -4.19
N ILE A 86 -1.92 27.05 -5.43
CA ILE A 86 -2.78 26.34 -6.38
C ILE A 86 -2.62 24.83 -6.17
N GLU A 87 -3.74 24.16 -5.89
CA GLU A 87 -3.78 22.71 -5.75
C GLU A 87 -3.57 22.06 -7.12
N PHE A 88 -2.55 21.21 -7.24
CA PHE A 88 -2.27 20.51 -8.50
C PHE A 88 -2.45 18.99 -8.41
N ILE A 89 -2.60 18.43 -7.21
CA ILE A 89 -2.92 17.03 -7.03
C ILE A 89 -3.78 16.83 -5.77
N SER A 90 -4.76 15.96 -5.88
CA SER A 90 -5.58 15.52 -4.75
C SER A 90 -5.87 14.03 -4.88
N ILE A 91 -5.67 13.31 -3.78
CA ILE A 91 -5.83 11.85 -3.74
C ILE A 91 -6.67 11.48 -2.53
N MET A 92 -7.73 10.70 -2.77
CA MET A 92 -8.51 10.06 -1.71
C MET A 92 -7.92 8.67 -1.45
N PHE A 93 -7.49 8.42 -0.22
CA PHE A 93 -7.01 7.11 0.21
C PHE A 93 -8.04 6.40 1.06
N GLU A 94 -8.29 5.16 0.74
CA GLU A 94 -9.01 4.21 1.59
C GLU A 94 -8.03 3.11 1.98
N MET A 95 -8.01 2.74 3.25
CA MET A 95 -7.06 1.75 3.77
C MET A 95 -7.81 0.55 4.32
N LYS A 96 -7.51 -0.63 3.77
CA LYS A 96 -8.15 -1.88 4.16
C LYS A 96 -7.12 -2.90 4.59
N ASN A 97 -7.25 -3.33 5.84
CA ASN A 97 -6.45 -4.39 6.43
C ASN A 97 -7.23 -5.69 6.40
N GLU A 98 -6.55 -6.80 6.15
CA GLU A 98 -7.13 -8.14 6.20
C GLU A 98 -7.83 -8.43 7.54
N MET A 99 -7.32 -7.89 8.63
CA MET A 99 -7.86 -8.10 9.97
C MET A 99 -9.14 -7.32 10.26
N ASP A 100 -9.49 -6.35 9.44
CA ASP A 100 -10.71 -5.57 9.58
C ASP A 100 -11.96 -6.35 9.15
N GLU A 101 -11.77 -7.52 8.56
CA GLU A 101 -12.82 -8.36 8.01
C GLU A 101 -12.97 -9.65 8.82
N THR A 102 -13.98 -9.72 9.70
CA THR A 102 -14.14 -10.83 10.63
C THR A 102 -15.05 -11.96 10.16
N ALA A 103 -15.97 -11.72 9.23
CA ALA A 103 -17.01 -12.70 8.89
C ALA A 103 -17.04 -13.14 7.43
N THR A 104 -16.58 -12.34 6.50
CA THR A 104 -16.55 -12.66 5.06
C THR A 104 -15.27 -12.13 4.44
N LYS A 105 -14.61 -12.96 3.64
CA LYS A 105 -13.44 -12.54 2.87
C LYS A 105 -13.90 -11.57 1.80
N LYS A 106 -13.76 -10.26 2.04
CA LYS A 106 -14.05 -9.25 1.03
C LYS A 106 -12.89 -9.11 0.07
N LYS A 107 -13.23 -8.79 -1.16
CA LYS A 107 -12.28 -8.54 -2.24
C LYS A 107 -12.07 -7.04 -2.40
N ASN A 108 -10.93 -6.67 -2.99
CA ASN A 108 -10.63 -5.26 -3.26
C ASN A 108 -11.74 -4.59 -4.10
N GLU A 109 -12.26 -5.28 -5.09
CA GLU A 109 -13.31 -4.74 -5.98
C GLU A 109 -14.60 -4.37 -5.25
N ASP A 110 -14.87 -4.95 -4.08
CA ASP A 110 -16.06 -4.65 -3.29
C ASP A 110 -16.06 -3.21 -2.75
N PHE A 111 -14.92 -2.57 -2.71
CA PHE A 111 -14.74 -1.21 -2.19
C PHE A 111 -14.66 -0.14 -3.28
N PHE A 112 -14.56 -0.52 -4.53
CA PHE A 112 -14.32 0.43 -5.63
C PHE A 112 -15.45 1.44 -5.81
N LYS A 113 -16.69 0.97 -5.75
CA LYS A 113 -17.86 1.83 -5.95
C LYS A 113 -17.96 2.92 -4.89
N GLU A 114 -17.78 2.55 -3.63
CA GLU A 114 -17.85 3.48 -2.51
C GLU A 114 -16.67 4.45 -2.52
N LEU A 115 -15.47 3.96 -2.82
CA LEU A 115 -14.28 4.79 -2.93
C LEU A 115 -14.44 5.82 -4.06
N ASP A 116 -14.97 5.44 -5.20
CA ASP A 116 -15.23 6.35 -6.31
C ASP A 116 -16.25 7.43 -5.92
N LYS A 117 -17.29 7.04 -5.18
CA LYS A 117 -18.27 7.98 -4.63
C LYS A 117 -17.62 8.98 -3.69
N ASP A 118 -16.79 8.49 -2.76
CA ASP A 118 -16.09 9.34 -1.80
C ASP A 118 -15.14 10.31 -2.49
N ARG A 119 -14.43 9.84 -3.51
CA ARG A 119 -13.56 10.68 -4.34
C ARG A 119 -14.31 11.85 -4.95
N ARG A 120 -15.46 11.56 -5.54
CA ARG A 120 -16.28 12.60 -6.19
C ARG A 120 -16.88 13.57 -5.19
N GLU A 121 -17.36 13.09 -4.05
CA GLU A 121 -17.94 13.93 -3.01
C GLU A 121 -16.92 14.86 -2.36
N LYS A 122 -15.67 14.40 -2.23
CA LYS A 122 -14.58 15.21 -1.66
C LYS A 122 -13.78 15.97 -2.73
N ASP A 123 -14.20 15.88 -3.98
CA ASP A 123 -13.57 16.56 -5.10
C ASP A 123 -12.08 16.25 -5.24
N CYS A 124 -11.73 14.99 -5.06
CA CYS A 124 -10.36 14.51 -5.26
C CYS A 124 -10.18 14.02 -6.70
N GLU A 125 -9.01 14.28 -7.26
CA GLU A 125 -8.69 13.85 -8.62
C GLU A 125 -8.48 12.34 -8.71
N TYR A 126 -7.77 11.75 -7.73
CA TYR A 126 -7.43 10.34 -7.71
C TYR A 126 -8.05 9.64 -6.52
N ALA A 127 -8.28 8.33 -6.70
CA ALA A 127 -8.67 7.43 -5.62
C ALA A 127 -7.68 6.27 -5.54
N VAL A 128 -7.17 6.00 -4.37
CA VAL A 128 -6.20 4.92 -4.14
C VAL A 128 -6.67 4.05 -2.98
N LEU A 129 -6.81 2.76 -3.24
CA LEU A 129 -7.06 1.76 -2.22
C LEU A 129 -5.72 1.17 -1.77
N VAL A 130 -5.32 1.47 -0.54
CA VAL A 130 -4.16 0.85 0.10
C VAL A 130 -4.67 -0.40 0.80
N SER A 131 -4.35 -1.58 0.28
CA SER A 131 -5.01 -2.80 0.67
C SER A 131 -4.05 -3.94 0.99
N MET A 132 -4.35 -4.64 2.09
CA MET A 132 -3.77 -5.93 2.42
C MET A 132 -4.72 -7.08 2.12
N LEU A 133 -5.89 -6.80 1.53
CA LEU A 133 -6.85 -7.82 1.13
C LEU A 133 -6.33 -8.66 -0.04
N GLU A 134 -6.87 -9.86 -0.17
CA GLU A 134 -6.47 -10.81 -1.21
C GLU A 134 -4.95 -11.05 -1.23
N PRO A 135 -4.38 -11.50 -0.10
CA PRO A 135 -2.92 -11.63 0.02
C PRO A 135 -2.30 -12.66 -0.93
N ALA A 136 -3.10 -13.59 -1.45
CA ALA A 136 -2.66 -14.61 -2.40
C ALA A 136 -2.80 -14.16 -3.86
N SER A 137 -3.35 -12.98 -4.14
CA SER A 137 -3.53 -12.50 -5.51
C SER A 137 -2.20 -12.06 -6.13
N GLU A 138 -1.79 -12.71 -7.19
CA GLU A 138 -0.59 -12.32 -7.94
C GLU A 138 -0.73 -10.94 -8.54
N LEU A 139 -1.93 -10.58 -9.01
CA LEU A 139 -2.21 -9.27 -9.59
C LEU A 139 -1.93 -8.15 -8.58
N TYR A 140 -2.53 -8.22 -7.39
CA TYR A 140 -2.34 -7.19 -6.38
C TYR A 140 -0.93 -7.22 -5.77
N ASN A 141 -0.28 -8.36 -5.77
CA ASN A 141 1.08 -8.50 -5.25
C ASN A 141 2.14 -7.88 -6.17
N THR A 142 1.79 -7.47 -7.39
CA THR A 142 2.67 -6.62 -8.21
C THR A 142 2.91 -5.26 -7.58
N GLY A 143 2.03 -4.85 -6.67
CA GLY A 143 2.21 -3.68 -5.82
C GLY A 143 1.38 -2.47 -6.21
N ASN A 144 1.14 -2.25 -7.49
CA ASN A 144 0.34 -1.15 -8.00
C ASN A 144 -0.51 -1.66 -9.17
N VAL A 145 -1.82 -1.60 -9.00
CA VAL A 145 -2.77 -2.04 -10.02
C VAL A 145 -3.63 -0.86 -10.46
N ASP A 146 -3.60 -0.55 -11.75
CA ASP A 146 -4.45 0.46 -12.36
C ASP A 146 -5.83 -0.13 -12.64
N VAL A 147 -6.86 0.38 -11.98
CA VAL A 147 -8.25 -0.01 -12.20
C VAL A 147 -9.09 1.10 -12.85
N SER A 148 -8.41 2.05 -13.49
CA SER A 148 -9.06 3.19 -14.14
C SER A 148 -9.97 2.80 -15.30
N TYR A 149 -9.85 1.58 -15.81
CA TYR A 149 -10.76 1.03 -16.82
C TYR A 149 -12.19 0.81 -16.27
N ARG A 150 -12.35 0.65 -14.97
CA ARG A 150 -13.66 0.50 -14.30
C ARG A 150 -14.12 1.79 -13.64
N TYR A 151 -13.21 2.46 -12.96
CA TYR A 151 -13.47 3.72 -12.26
C TYR A 151 -12.35 4.70 -12.56
N PRO A 152 -12.66 5.88 -13.11
CA PRO A 152 -11.62 6.83 -13.53
C PRO A 152 -10.64 7.17 -12.42
N LYS A 153 -9.35 7.17 -12.73
CA LYS A 153 -8.27 7.60 -11.84
C LYS A 153 -8.21 6.83 -10.53
N MET A 154 -8.53 5.54 -10.58
CA MET A 154 -8.49 4.65 -9.42
C MET A 154 -7.36 3.64 -9.52
N TYR A 155 -6.67 3.44 -8.39
CA TYR A 155 -5.54 2.51 -8.26
C TYR A 155 -5.67 1.71 -6.99
N VAL A 156 -5.13 0.48 -7.01
CA VAL A 156 -5.00 -0.37 -5.83
C VAL A 156 -3.52 -0.61 -5.59
N ILE A 157 -3.04 -0.33 -4.39
CA ILE A 157 -1.64 -0.54 -4.03
C ILE A 157 -1.50 -1.38 -2.76
N ARG A 158 -0.36 -2.05 -2.64
CA ARG A 158 0.05 -2.66 -1.38
C ARG A 158 0.71 -1.58 -0.49
N PRO A 159 0.67 -1.72 0.86
CA PRO A 159 1.17 -0.68 1.76
C PRO A 159 2.63 -0.26 1.54
N GLN A 160 3.48 -1.19 1.12
CA GLN A 160 4.89 -0.89 0.87
C GLN A 160 5.12 0.07 -0.31
N PHE A 161 4.10 0.26 -1.14
CA PHE A 161 4.14 1.17 -2.29
C PHE A 161 3.47 2.52 -2.01
N PHE A 162 3.04 2.76 -0.77
CA PHE A 162 2.34 3.98 -0.40
C PHE A 162 3.20 5.24 -0.64
N ILE A 163 4.41 5.28 -0.15
CA ILE A 163 5.30 6.42 -0.33
C ILE A 163 5.76 6.58 -1.79
N PRO A 164 6.20 5.52 -2.49
CA PRO A 164 6.53 5.65 -3.91
C PRO A 164 5.38 6.12 -4.80
N MET A 165 4.13 5.84 -4.42
CA MET A 165 2.93 6.27 -5.16
C MET A 165 2.77 7.80 -5.13
N ILE A 166 3.07 8.41 -4.01
CA ILE A 166 2.99 9.85 -3.81
C ILE A 166 4.18 10.54 -4.49
#